data_390e0d221149dd5d3c65e97822f6eaf1
#
_entry.id   390e0d221149dd5d3c65e97822f6eaf1
#
_cell.length_a   1.000
_cell.length_b   1.000
_cell.length_c   1.000
_cell.angle_alpha   90.00
_cell.angle_beta   90.00
_cell.angle_gamma   90.00
#
_symmetry.space_group_name_H-M   'P 1'
#
loop_
_entity.id
_entity.type
_entity.pdbx_description
1 polymer ?
#
loop_
_entity_poly.entity_id
_entity_poly.type
_entity_poly.pdbx_seq_one_letter_code
_entity_poly.pdbx_strand_id
1 'polypeptide(L)'
;VILKYPEVKDYIFKYNLLPGDVCDSIVNRLEKRNKWEPHGWYDAVTKSEDTKADFLTAKDEKCRLKIFPYIRELCMQFHEKYYVKENTNSDIFWSVTSSIKFNKYSVGESIQPHHDHIHDMFDGKFKGIPAVSIIGALNEDYEGGQLTFWNEYVVELRKGDVVAFPSVFMFPHEVQPVTSGTRYSWVTWCV
;
A
#
# COMPACT_ATOMS: atom_id res chain seq x y z
N VAL A 1 -29.77 -23.51 -6.84
CA VAL A 1 -28.74 -22.56 -7.26
C VAL A 1 -27.72 -22.53 -6.14
N ILE A 2 -26.53 -23.07 -6.37
CA ILE A 2 -25.42 -22.94 -5.42
C ILE A 2 -24.89 -21.52 -5.63
N LEU A 3 -25.15 -20.63 -4.68
CA LEU A 3 -24.54 -19.30 -4.68
C LEU A 3 -23.03 -19.51 -4.47
N LYS A 4 -22.26 -19.25 -5.51
CA LYS A 4 -20.81 -19.25 -5.42
C LYS A 4 -20.40 -17.97 -4.71
N TYR A 5 -20.07 -18.05 -3.44
CA TYR A 5 -19.49 -16.93 -2.72
C TYR A 5 -18.05 -16.68 -3.23
N PRO A 6 -17.63 -15.43 -3.36
CA PRO A 6 -16.24 -15.12 -3.71
C PRO A 6 -15.30 -15.63 -2.62
N GLU A 7 -14.14 -16.11 -3.02
CA GLU A 7 -13.07 -16.44 -2.07
C GLU A 7 -12.42 -15.14 -1.56
N VAL A 8 -11.83 -15.18 -0.37
CA VAL A 8 -11.23 -13.97 0.25
C VAL A 8 -10.18 -13.34 -0.68
N LYS A 9 -9.39 -14.15 -1.38
CA LYS A 9 -8.40 -13.68 -2.37
C LYS A 9 -9.00 -12.91 -3.56
N ASP A 10 -10.29 -13.10 -3.85
CA ASP A 10 -10.97 -12.39 -4.95
C ASP A 10 -11.15 -10.89 -4.65
N TYR A 11 -10.87 -10.47 -3.41
CA TYR A 11 -10.86 -9.08 -2.99
C TYR A 11 -9.46 -8.43 -3.02
N ILE A 12 -8.46 -9.15 -3.54
CA ILE A 12 -7.12 -8.62 -3.82
C ILE A 12 -7.07 -8.26 -5.30
N PHE A 13 -7.00 -6.96 -5.59
CA PHE A 13 -7.06 -6.45 -6.96
C PHE A 13 -5.70 -5.94 -7.39
N LYS A 14 -5.20 -6.48 -8.50
CA LYS A 14 -3.93 -6.06 -9.09
C LYS A 14 -4.17 -5.35 -10.42
N TYR A 15 -3.48 -4.22 -10.60
CA TYR A 15 -3.53 -3.40 -11.82
C TYR A 15 -2.11 -3.00 -12.23
N ASN A 16 -1.84 -2.89 -13.52
CA ASN A 16 -0.68 -2.17 -14.02
C ASN A 16 -1.10 -0.71 -14.23
N LEU A 17 -0.71 0.16 -13.31
CA LEU A 17 -1.29 1.49 -13.19
C LEU A 17 -0.32 2.62 -13.51
N LEU A 18 0.94 2.52 -13.04
CA LEU A 18 1.92 3.60 -13.21
C LEU A 18 2.82 3.33 -14.41
N PRO A 19 3.03 4.35 -15.28
CA PRO A 19 4.06 4.27 -16.31
C PRO A 19 5.46 4.08 -15.72
N GLY A 20 6.30 3.32 -16.40
CA GLY A 20 7.64 2.99 -15.92
C GLY A 20 8.54 4.21 -15.73
N ASP A 21 8.43 5.22 -16.60
CA ASP A 21 9.16 6.49 -16.49
C ASP A 21 8.75 7.31 -15.26
N VAL A 22 7.47 7.25 -14.88
CA VAL A 22 6.98 7.84 -13.63
C VAL A 22 7.63 7.15 -12.43
N CYS A 23 7.66 5.80 -12.41
CA CYS A 23 8.32 5.03 -11.37
C CYS A 23 9.81 5.39 -11.27
N ASP A 24 10.54 5.40 -12.37
CA ASP A 24 11.96 5.77 -12.42
C ASP A 24 12.21 7.18 -11.89
N SER A 25 11.37 8.13 -12.30
CA SER A 25 11.48 9.52 -11.85
C SER A 25 11.26 9.67 -10.34
N ILE A 26 10.43 8.81 -9.74
CA ILE A 26 10.17 8.79 -8.31
C ILE A 26 11.38 8.21 -7.59
N VAL A 27 11.85 7.03 -7.97
CA VAL A 27 13.02 6.38 -7.36
C VAL A 27 14.24 7.30 -7.41
N ASN A 28 14.57 7.84 -8.61
CA ASN A 28 15.69 8.76 -8.80
C ASN A 28 15.59 10.00 -7.89
N ARG A 29 14.38 10.55 -7.72
CA ARG A 29 14.18 11.68 -6.84
C ARG A 29 14.38 11.34 -5.37
N LEU A 30 13.82 10.19 -4.92
CA LEU A 30 13.94 9.75 -3.53
C LEU A 30 15.41 9.47 -3.18
N GLU A 31 16.14 8.76 -4.04
CA GLU A 31 17.57 8.50 -3.86
C GLU A 31 18.40 9.80 -3.85
N LYS A 32 18.14 10.70 -4.79
CA LYS A 32 18.85 12.01 -4.82
C LYS A 32 18.62 12.83 -3.56
N ARG A 33 17.42 12.78 -2.97
CA ARG A 33 17.12 13.51 -1.73
C ARG A 33 17.73 12.85 -0.52
N ASN A 34 17.90 11.54 -0.55
CA ASN A 34 18.44 10.71 0.53
C ASN A 34 17.86 11.05 1.91
N LYS A 35 16.53 11.21 1.98
CA LYS A 35 15.78 11.50 3.20
C LYS A 35 15.00 10.25 3.63
N TRP A 36 15.69 9.15 3.72
CA TRP A 36 15.18 7.90 4.22
C TRP A 36 15.29 7.87 5.73
N GLU A 37 14.23 7.43 6.40
CA GLU A 37 14.14 7.28 7.86
C GLU A 37 13.78 5.83 8.18
N PRO A 38 14.26 5.27 9.29
CA PRO A 38 13.80 3.98 9.77
C PRO A 38 12.29 3.92 9.87
N HIS A 39 11.69 2.80 9.47
CA HIS A 39 10.26 2.58 9.68
C HIS A 39 9.99 2.41 11.19
N GLY A 40 9.01 3.12 11.71
CA GLY A 40 8.56 3.00 13.08
C GLY A 40 7.22 2.26 13.16
N TRP A 41 7.10 1.33 14.10
CA TRP A 41 5.86 0.71 14.49
C TRP A 41 5.30 1.45 15.70
N TYR A 42 4.03 1.81 15.65
CA TYR A 42 3.34 2.35 16.81
C TYR A 42 2.75 1.21 17.62
N ASP A 43 3.20 1.06 18.86
CA ASP A 43 2.59 0.15 19.82
C ASP A 43 1.51 0.89 20.61
N ALA A 44 0.25 0.58 20.34
CA ALA A 44 -0.90 1.19 21.02
C ALA A 44 -0.99 0.86 22.52
N VAL A 45 -0.39 -0.25 22.96
CA VAL A 45 -0.40 -0.69 24.37
C VAL A 45 0.61 0.12 25.17
N THR A 46 1.83 0.23 24.66
CA THR A 46 2.91 0.98 25.34
C THR A 46 2.89 2.47 25.01
N LYS A 47 2.07 2.89 24.03
CA LYS A 47 2.03 4.26 23.49
C LYS A 47 3.41 4.77 23.03
N SER A 48 4.25 3.87 22.57
CA SER A 48 5.60 4.17 22.11
C SER A 48 5.78 3.78 20.65
N GLU A 49 6.63 4.51 19.93
CA GLU A 49 7.12 4.07 18.62
C GLU A 49 8.31 3.14 18.85
N ASP A 50 8.20 1.88 18.38
CA ASP A 50 9.36 1.01 18.25
C ASP A 50 10.03 1.35 16.90
N THR A 51 11.24 1.89 16.98
CA THR A 51 12.04 2.32 15.82
C THR A 51 12.96 1.23 15.29
N LYS A 52 12.78 -0.03 15.68
CA LYS A 52 13.49 -1.14 15.04
C LYS A 52 12.99 -1.30 13.63
N ALA A 53 13.73 -0.70 12.72
CA ALA A 53 13.37 -0.69 11.32
C ALA A 53 13.69 -2.03 10.68
N ASP A 54 12.67 -2.66 10.15
CA ASP A 54 12.82 -3.75 9.20
C ASP A 54 13.11 -3.23 7.79
N PHE A 55 12.98 -1.91 7.56
CA PHE A 55 13.19 -1.21 6.28
C PHE A 55 13.15 0.32 6.46
N LEU A 56 13.46 1.06 5.39
CA LEU A 56 13.45 2.52 5.40
C LEU A 56 12.19 3.09 4.75
N THR A 57 11.73 4.23 5.27
CA THR A 57 10.59 4.97 4.72
C THR A 57 10.96 6.41 4.38
N ALA A 58 10.23 7.00 3.45
CA ALA A 58 10.32 8.43 3.13
C ALA A 58 8.95 9.01 2.79
N LYS A 59 8.82 10.34 2.95
CA LYS A 59 7.69 11.12 2.44
C LYS A 59 8.23 12.18 1.46
N ASP A 60 7.59 12.31 0.31
CA ASP A 60 7.93 13.32 -0.68
C ASP A 60 6.67 13.81 -1.40
N GLU A 61 6.35 15.07 -1.20
CA GLU A 61 5.13 15.67 -1.77
C GLU A 61 5.17 15.71 -3.31
N LYS A 62 6.33 15.95 -3.92
CA LYS A 62 6.43 15.96 -5.39
C LYS A 62 6.25 14.56 -5.98
N CYS A 63 6.73 13.52 -5.29
CA CYS A 63 6.47 12.14 -5.68
C CYS A 63 5.00 11.78 -5.47
N ARG A 64 4.39 12.20 -4.36
CA ARG A 64 2.96 12.03 -4.10
C ARG A 64 2.11 12.60 -5.23
N LEU A 65 2.39 13.85 -5.64
CA LEU A 65 1.65 14.50 -6.72
C LEU A 65 1.75 13.77 -8.07
N LYS A 66 2.82 13.02 -8.32
CA LYS A 66 2.93 12.18 -9.52
C LYS A 66 2.05 10.93 -9.47
N ILE A 67 1.84 10.35 -8.28
CA ILE A 67 1.04 9.13 -8.09
C ILE A 67 -0.46 9.45 -7.95
N PHE A 68 -0.79 10.57 -7.33
CA PHE A 68 -2.15 10.92 -6.95
C PHE A 68 -3.20 10.84 -8.07
N PRO A 69 -2.95 11.27 -9.33
CA PRO A 69 -3.91 11.12 -10.42
C PRO A 69 -4.30 9.65 -10.69
N TYR A 70 -3.34 8.75 -10.58
CA TYR A 70 -3.55 7.31 -10.80
C TYR A 70 -4.34 6.66 -9.65
N ILE A 71 -4.05 7.06 -8.41
CA ILE A 71 -4.85 6.60 -7.25
C ILE A 71 -6.30 7.05 -7.41
N ARG A 72 -6.52 8.30 -7.80
CA ARG A 72 -7.86 8.84 -8.03
C ARG A 72 -8.60 8.04 -9.09
N GLU A 73 -7.95 7.75 -10.21
CA GLU A 73 -8.53 6.93 -11.28
C GLU A 73 -8.88 5.53 -10.78
N LEU A 74 -7.99 4.88 -10.03
CA LEU A 74 -8.25 3.60 -9.41
C LEU A 74 -9.48 3.63 -8.50
N CYS A 75 -9.59 4.63 -7.62
CA CYS A 75 -10.73 4.81 -6.72
C CYS A 75 -12.04 5.02 -7.50
N MET A 76 -12.02 5.76 -8.61
CA MET A 76 -13.18 5.95 -9.47
C MET A 76 -13.63 4.64 -10.12
N GLN A 77 -12.71 3.85 -10.66
CA GLN A 77 -13.00 2.54 -11.25
C GLN A 77 -13.58 1.57 -10.21
N PHE A 78 -13.07 1.57 -8.99
CA PHE A 78 -13.65 0.81 -7.88
C PHE A 78 -15.07 1.26 -7.56
N HIS A 79 -15.29 2.56 -7.47
CA HIS A 79 -16.61 3.12 -7.22
C HIS A 79 -17.61 2.69 -8.30
N GLU A 80 -17.26 2.82 -9.57
CA GLU A 80 -18.11 2.42 -10.69
C GLU A 80 -18.43 0.92 -10.70
N LYS A 81 -17.48 0.09 -10.30
CA LYS A 81 -17.61 -1.37 -10.32
C LYS A 81 -18.47 -1.91 -9.19
N TYR A 82 -18.32 -1.36 -7.98
CA TYR A 82 -18.90 -1.94 -6.76
C TYR A 82 -20.04 -1.11 -6.17
N TYR A 83 -20.14 0.15 -6.49
CA TYR A 83 -21.29 0.97 -6.12
C TYR A 83 -22.39 0.82 -7.15
N VAL A 84 -23.47 0.17 -6.73
CA VAL A 84 -24.66 -0.02 -7.54
C VAL A 84 -25.26 1.35 -7.89
N LYS A 85 -25.69 1.51 -9.15
CA LYS A 85 -26.26 2.71 -9.77
C LYS A 85 -27.61 3.18 -9.18
N GLU A 86 -27.86 3.01 -7.92
CA GLU A 86 -29.10 3.47 -7.30
C GLU A 86 -28.86 4.77 -6.54
N ASN A 87 -29.18 5.88 -7.23
CA ASN A 87 -29.61 7.20 -6.70
C ASN A 87 -29.13 7.58 -5.28
N THR A 88 -27.93 7.26 -4.90
CA THR A 88 -27.36 7.84 -3.70
C THR A 88 -26.49 9.01 -4.11
N ASN A 89 -26.85 10.22 -3.64
CA ASN A 89 -25.95 11.38 -3.55
C ASN A 89 -24.77 11.07 -2.62
N SER A 90 -24.22 9.85 -2.67
CA SER A 90 -23.06 9.47 -1.90
C SER A 90 -21.85 10.02 -2.61
N ASP A 91 -21.32 11.10 -2.08
CA ASP A 91 -19.97 11.53 -2.31
C ASP A 91 -19.04 10.32 -2.33
N ILE A 92 -18.09 10.34 -3.23
CA ILE A 92 -17.14 9.27 -3.48
C ILE A 92 -16.72 8.64 -2.15
N PHE A 93 -17.00 7.35 -1.98
CA PHE A 93 -16.79 6.59 -0.75
C PHE A 93 -15.36 6.71 -0.20
N TRP A 94 -14.39 7.04 -1.04
CA TRP A 94 -12.99 7.25 -0.68
C TRP A 94 -12.52 8.64 -1.10
N SER A 95 -13.04 9.64 -0.43
CA SER A 95 -12.69 11.03 -0.70
C SER A 95 -11.32 11.43 -0.14
N VAL A 96 -10.78 10.65 0.79
CA VAL A 96 -9.54 10.97 1.49
C VAL A 96 -8.58 9.79 1.44
N THR A 97 -7.40 10.02 0.89
CA THR A 97 -6.26 9.11 1.02
C THR A 97 -5.29 9.62 2.08
N SER A 98 -4.66 8.71 2.80
CA SER A 98 -3.56 9.06 3.71
C SER A 98 -2.37 9.64 2.92
N SER A 99 -1.39 10.18 3.64
CA SER A 99 -0.12 10.54 3.02
C SER A 99 0.57 9.29 2.46
N ILE A 100 1.10 9.40 1.23
CA ILE A 100 1.86 8.29 0.64
C ILE A 100 3.18 8.13 1.39
N LYS A 101 3.44 6.89 1.84
CA LYS A 101 4.75 6.44 2.35
C LYS A 101 5.49 5.71 1.23
N PHE A 102 6.73 6.09 0.99
CA PHE A 102 7.65 5.38 0.09
C PHE A 102 8.51 4.47 0.94
N ASN A 103 8.67 3.22 0.54
CA ASN A 103 9.40 2.20 1.27
C ASN A 103 10.60 1.75 0.44
N LYS A 104 11.73 1.53 1.11
CA LYS A 104 12.98 1.02 0.56
C LYS A 104 13.43 -0.18 1.39
N TYR A 105 13.57 -1.32 0.73
CA TYR A 105 14.04 -2.56 1.32
C TYR A 105 15.38 -2.95 0.71
N SER A 106 16.40 -3.02 1.53
CA SER A 106 17.71 -3.56 1.17
C SER A 106 17.75 -5.07 1.38
N VAL A 107 18.84 -5.72 0.99
CA VAL A 107 19.03 -7.16 1.20
C VAL A 107 18.90 -7.52 2.67
N GLY A 108 18.07 -8.52 2.96
CA GLY A 108 17.73 -8.98 4.31
C GLY A 108 16.57 -8.25 4.96
N GLU A 109 16.13 -7.11 4.42
CA GLU A 109 15.02 -6.36 4.98
C GLU A 109 13.66 -6.92 4.51
N SER A 110 12.67 -6.84 5.39
CA SER A 110 11.33 -7.40 5.23
C SER A 110 10.31 -6.61 6.03
N ILE A 111 9.05 -6.96 5.96
CA ILE A 111 8.02 -6.55 6.91
C ILE A 111 7.26 -7.78 7.38
N GLN A 112 7.14 -7.92 8.68
CA GLN A 112 6.47 -9.04 9.35
C GLN A 112 4.99 -9.12 8.99
N PRO A 113 4.34 -10.28 9.11
CA PRO A 113 2.91 -10.42 8.92
C PRO A 113 2.13 -9.44 9.79
N HIS A 114 1.30 -8.63 9.15
CA HIS A 114 0.46 -7.62 9.81
C HIS A 114 -0.81 -7.37 9.00
N HIS A 115 -1.71 -6.62 9.59
CA HIS A 115 -2.86 -6.04 8.90
C HIS A 115 -2.84 -4.52 9.11
N ASP A 116 -3.40 -3.79 8.16
CA ASP A 116 -3.37 -2.32 8.17
C ASP A 116 -4.44 -1.68 9.05
N HIS A 117 -5.22 -2.48 9.76
CA HIS A 117 -6.24 -1.98 10.68
C HIS A 117 -5.57 -1.24 11.84
N ILE A 118 -5.75 0.07 11.90
CA ILE A 118 -5.16 0.94 12.92
C ILE A 118 -6.10 0.99 14.12
N HIS A 119 -5.56 0.74 15.31
CA HIS A 119 -6.33 0.69 16.56
C HIS A 119 -6.85 2.06 17.03
N ASP A 120 -6.18 3.16 16.65
CA ASP A 120 -6.56 4.51 17.05
C ASP A 120 -7.41 5.20 15.97
N MET A 121 -8.66 4.78 15.88
CA MET A 121 -9.61 5.26 14.88
C MET A 121 -10.11 6.68 15.12
N PHE A 122 -9.87 7.26 16.27
CA PHE A 122 -10.53 8.50 16.70
C PHE A 122 -9.59 9.63 17.09
N ASP A 123 -8.30 9.39 17.16
CA ASP A 123 -7.30 10.39 17.50
C ASP A 123 -6.45 10.79 16.28
N GLY A 124 -6.44 12.07 15.99
CA GLY A 124 -5.57 12.65 14.97
C GLY A 124 -6.26 13.47 13.92
N LYS A 125 -5.47 13.93 12.96
CA LYS A 125 -5.87 14.80 11.84
C LYS A 125 -6.82 14.11 10.86
N PHE A 126 -6.74 12.80 10.75
CA PHE A 126 -7.56 11.94 9.92
C PHE A 126 -8.38 11.03 10.83
N LYS A 127 -9.66 11.36 10.95
CA LYS A 127 -10.62 10.50 11.64
C LYS A 127 -11.16 9.51 10.62
N GLY A 128 -10.78 8.26 10.73
CA GLY A 128 -11.30 7.21 9.87
C GLY A 128 -10.53 5.91 10.03
N ILE A 129 -11.18 4.81 9.68
CA ILE A 129 -10.56 3.50 9.59
C ILE A 129 -10.08 3.34 8.16
N PRO A 130 -8.84 2.91 7.93
CA PRO A 130 -8.45 2.47 6.59
C PRO A 130 -9.42 1.41 6.08
N ALA A 131 -10.10 1.73 4.97
CA ALA A 131 -11.02 0.80 4.32
C ALA A 131 -10.30 -0.05 3.27
N VAL A 132 -9.40 0.59 2.51
CA VAL A 132 -8.63 -0.04 1.45
C VAL A 132 -7.16 0.34 1.57
N SER A 133 -6.30 -0.67 1.55
CA SER A 133 -4.85 -0.54 1.43
C SER A 133 -4.47 -0.57 -0.04
N ILE A 134 -3.59 0.32 -0.46
CA ILE A 134 -3.07 0.40 -1.82
C ILE A 134 -1.55 0.38 -1.75
N ILE A 135 -0.93 -0.64 -2.36
CA ILE A 135 0.53 -0.80 -2.43
C ILE A 135 0.95 -0.80 -3.89
N GLY A 136 1.97 -0.02 -4.24
CA GLY A 136 2.51 0.01 -5.61
C GLY A 136 4.00 -0.31 -5.65
N ALA A 137 4.40 -1.05 -6.70
CA ALA A 137 5.81 -1.34 -6.98
C ALA A 137 6.43 -0.25 -7.87
N LEU A 138 7.61 0.23 -7.49
CA LEU A 138 8.33 1.26 -8.24
C LEU A 138 9.48 0.69 -9.09
N ASN A 139 9.92 -0.53 -8.80
CA ASN A 139 10.95 -1.22 -9.56
C ASN A 139 10.70 -2.73 -9.57
N GLU A 140 11.49 -3.47 -10.34
CA GLU A 140 11.43 -4.93 -10.46
C GLU A 140 12.82 -5.57 -10.58
N ASP A 141 13.88 -4.78 -10.43
CA ASP A 141 15.28 -5.19 -10.54
C ASP A 141 15.85 -5.66 -9.17
N TYR A 142 15.10 -6.55 -8.51
CA TYR A 142 15.46 -7.16 -7.22
C TYR A 142 14.95 -8.61 -7.17
N GLU A 143 15.47 -9.40 -6.23
CA GLU A 143 15.01 -10.76 -5.94
C GLU A 143 14.53 -10.85 -4.48
N GLY A 144 13.61 -11.77 -4.23
CA GLY A 144 12.91 -11.82 -2.94
C GLY A 144 11.87 -10.70 -2.83
N GLY A 145 11.55 -10.28 -1.62
CA GLY A 145 10.67 -9.13 -1.37
C GLY A 145 9.23 -9.29 -1.90
N GLN A 146 8.73 -10.53 -2.05
CA GLN A 146 7.37 -10.78 -2.51
C GLN A 146 6.35 -10.27 -1.49
N LEU A 147 5.25 -9.69 -1.98
CA LEU A 147 4.08 -9.41 -1.16
C LEU A 147 3.27 -10.69 -1.03
N THR A 148 3.10 -11.17 0.20
CA THR A 148 2.43 -12.44 0.48
C THR A 148 1.28 -12.21 1.45
N PHE A 149 0.13 -12.84 1.18
CA PHE A 149 -1.03 -12.87 2.05
C PHE A 149 -1.18 -14.26 2.67
N TRP A 150 -1.55 -14.33 3.94
CA TRP A 150 -1.79 -15.58 4.69
C TRP A 150 -0.61 -16.55 4.66
N ASN A 151 0.62 -16.06 4.48
CA ASN A 151 1.87 -16.84 4.33
C ASN A 151 1.88 -17.81 3.12
N GLU A 152 0.92 -17.73 2.21
CA GLU A 152 0.81 -18.68 1.10
C GLU A 152 0.42 -18.02 -0.26
N TYR A 153 -0.36 -16.95 -0.25
CA TYR A 153 -0.81 -16.30 -1.48
C TYR A 153 0.15 -15.20 -1.89
N VAL A 154 1.02 -15.50 -2.85
CA VAL A 154 2.02 -14.56 -3.38
C VAL A 154 1.40 -13.66 -4.44
N VAL A 155 1.54 -12.35 -4.28
CA VAL A 155 1.19 -11.36 -5.30
C VAL A 155 2.48 -10.86 -5.95
N GLU A 156 2.76 -11.36 -7.14
CA GLU A 156 3.89 -10.85 -7.92
C GLU A 156 3.58 -9.46 -8.46
N LEU A 157 4.45 -8.51 -8.14
CA LEU A 157 4.34 -7.12 -8.59
C LEU A 157 5.52 -6.79 -9.51
N ARG A 158 5.20 -6.32 -10.71
CA ARG A 158 6.17 -5.71 -11.62
C ARG A 158 6.18 -4.20 -11.44
N LYS A 159 7.18 -3.55 -11.97
CA LYS A 159 7.28 -2.10 -11.99
C LYS A 159 6.02 -1.45 -12.55
N GLY A 160 5.43 -0.55 -11.79
CA GLY A 160 4.16 0.11 -12.13
C GLY A 160 2.90 -0.63 -11.70
N ASP A 161 3.01 -1.88 -11.25
CA ASP A 161 1.88 -2.62 -10.69
C ASP A 161 1.45 -2.04 -9.35
N VAL A 162 0.15 -2.08 -9.14
CA VAL A 162 -0.52 -1.66 -7.91
C VAL A 162 -1.45 -2.76 -7.46
N VAL A 163 -1.46 -3.04 -6.17
CA VAL A 163 -2.42 -3.93 -5.54
C VAL A 163 -3.28 -3.15 -4.55
N ALA A 164 -4.58 -3.41 -4.59
CA ALA A 164 -5.55 -2.84 -3.64
C ALA A 164 -6.33 -3.98 -2.98
N PHE A 165 -6.54 -3.87 -1.66
CA PHE A 165 -7.23 -4.88 -0.87
C PHE A 165 -7.84 -4.25 0.39
N PRO A 166 -8.85 -4.90 1.01
CA PRO A 166 -9.42 -4.43 2.26
C PRO A 166 -8.38 -4.38 3.38
N SER A 167 -8.35 -3.27 4.15
CA SER A 167 -7.36 -3.06 5.23
C SER A 167 -7.65 -3.88 6.49
N VAL A 168 -8.77 -4.63 6.52
CA VAL A 168 -9.26 -5.32 7.71
C VAL A 168 -8.41 -6.53 8.10
N PHE A 169 -8.59 -7.02 9.32
CA PHE A 169 -7.83 -8.14 9.92
C PHE A 169 -7.84 -9.45 9.10
N MET A 170 -8.81 -9.61 8.19
CA MET A 170 -8.89 -10.80 7.32
C MET A 170 -7.85 -10.81 6.19
N PHE A 171 -7.09 -9.73 6.01
CA PHE A 171 -6.04 -9.60 5.00
C PHE A 171 -4.66 -9.40 5.63
N PRO A 172 -4.19 -10.35 6.46
CA PRO A 172 -2.82 -10.29 6.95
C PRO A 172 -1.85 -10.46 5.78
N HIS A 173 -0.85 -9.61 5.72
CA HIS A 173 0.13 -9.60 4.65
C HIS A 173 1.52 -9.26 5.17
N GLU A 174 2.51 -9.61 4.39
CA GLU A 174 3.92 -9.40 4.69
C GLU A 174 4.71 -9.11 3.41
N VAL A 175 5.91 -8.59 3.55
CA VAL A 175 6.90 -8.53 2.49
C VAL A 175 8.03 -9.46 2.88
N GLN A 176 8.27 -10.49 2.06
CA GLN A 176 9.36 -11.44 2.26
C GLN A 176 10.73 -10.73 2.21
N PRO A 177 11.77 -11.29 2.83
CA PRO A 177 13.11 -10.72 2.77
C PRO A 177 13.58 -10.51 1.33
N VAL A 178 14.15 -9.35 1.05
CA VAL A 178 14.86 -9.09 -0.21
C VAL A 178 16.15 -9.88 -0.20
N THR A 179 16.42 -10.64 -1.26
CA THR A 179 17.61 -11.49 -1.36
C THR A 179 18.70 -10.91 -2.26
N SER A 180 18.33 -10.04 -3.19
CA SER A 180 19.25 -9.34 -4.09
C SER A 180 18.65 -8.00 -4.54
N GLY A 181 19.49 -6.99 -4.74
CA GLY A 181 19.06 -5.67 -5.19
C GLY A 181 18.42 -4.82 -4.08
N THR A 182 17.58 -3.89 -4.49
CA THR A 182 16.81 -3.00 -3.59
C THR A 182 15.39 -2.88 -4.09
N ARG A 183 14.42 -3.16 -3.24
CA ARG A 183 13.00 -3.04 -3.56
C ARG A 183 12.49 -1.67 -3.16
N TYR A 184 11.85 -0.97 -4.11
CA TYR A 184 11.14 0.29 -3.86
C TYR A 184 9.64 0.09 -4.07
N SER A 185 8.87 0.57 -3.11
CA SER A 185 7.41 0.56 -3.17
C SER A 185 6.81 1.82 -2.53
N TRP A 186 5.52 1.96 -2.66
CA TRP A 186 4.77 2.98 -1.94
C TRP A 186 3.48 2.39 -1.40
N VAL A 187 2.96 2.99 -0.34
CA VAL A 187 1.70 2.60 0.28
C VAL A 187 0.88 3.82 0.66
N THR A 188 -0.43 3.69 0.51
CA THR A 188 -1.42 4.65 1.02
C THR A 188 -2.70 3.90 1.39
N TRP A 189 -3.52 4.55 2.19
CA TRP A 189 -4.80 4.01 2.63
C TRP A 189 -5.93 4.96 2.25
N CYS A 190 -7.04 4.40 1.76
CA CYS A 190 -8.29 5.11 1.62
C CYS A 190 -9.10 5.00 2.92
N VAL A 191 -9.66 6.10 3.40
CA VAL A 191 -10.45 6.22 4.63
C VAL A 191 -11.79 6.85 4.33
#